data_779222c2009e058427ebc0ff3faa4297
#
_entry.id   779222c2009e058427ebc0ff3faa4297
#
_cell.length_a   1.000
_cell.length_b   1.000
_cell.length_c   1.000
_cell.angle_alpha   90.00
_cell.angle_beta   90.00
_cell.angle_gamma   90.00
#
_symmetry.space_group_name_H-M   'P 1'
#
loop_
_entity.id
_entity.type
_entity.pdbx_description
1 polymer ?
#
loop_
_entity_poly.entity_id
_entity_poly.type
_entity_poly.pdbx_seq_one_letter_code
_entity_poly.pdbx_strand_id
1 'polypeptide(L)'
;MLSEPPFDAAVWDAMKASDAPTAATAYPSNTVVIGANAAFAKQAPAVAAMLGRWRSSNEVVGEALAFMRTENASADAAAARFLKARPEVWAPWVPPEVAERVKAGL
;
A
#
# COMPACT_ATOMS: atom_id res chain seq x y z
N MET A 1 -21.70 3.65 9.82
CA MET A 1 -20.83 3.30 8.67
C MET A 1 -21.69 2.53 7.69
N LEU A 2 -21.80 2.98 6.45
CA LEU A 2 -22.50 2.21 5.41
C LEU A 2 -21.63 1.02 5.03
N SER A 3 -22.19 -0.19 5.08
CA SER A 3 -21.50 -1.40 4.60
C SER A 3 -21.82 -1.59 3.12
N GLU A 4 -20.79 -1.73 2.30
CA GLU A 4 -20.96 -2.12 0.90
C GLU A 4 -21.27 -3.63 0.82
N PRO A 5 -22.09 -4.08 -0.15
CA PRO A 5 -22.25 -5.50 -0.46
C PRO A 5 -20.87 -6.07 -0.91
N PRO A 6 -20.63 -7.38 -0.74
CA PRO A 6 -19.45 -8.03 -1.33
C PRO A 6 -19.39 -7.81 -2.84
N PHE A 7 -18.18 -7.86 -3.42
CA PHE A 7 -18.03 -7.80 -4.87
C PHE A 7 -18.74 -8.99 -5.56
N ASP A 8 -19.59 -8.67 -6.54
CA ASP A 8 -20.23 -9.62 -7.43
C ASP A 8 -19.96 -9.24 -8.88
N ALA A 9 -19.30 -10.14 -9.63
CA ALA A 9 -18.87 -9.87 -11.00
C ALA A 9 -20.07 -9.70 -11.97
N ALA A 10 -21.16 -10.46 -11.78
CA ALA A 10 -22.33 -10.36 -12.65
C ALA A 10 -23.08 -9.03 -12.42
N VAL A 11 -23.21 -8.61 -11.16
CA VAL A 11 -23.78 -7.30 -10.82
C VAL A 11 -22.89 -6.18 -11.36
N TRP A 12 -21.56 -6.30 -11.23
CA TRP A 12 -20.61 -5.33 -11.76
C TRP A 12 -20.73 -5.16 -13.27
N ASP A 13 -20.81 -6.26 -14.02
CA ASP A 13 -20.96 -6.23 -15.48
C ASP A 13 -22.31 -5.65 -15.92
N ALA A 14 -23.39 -5.98 -15.21
CA ALA A 14 -24.69 -5.39 -15.45
C ALA A 14 -24.71 -3.88 -15.17
N MET A 15 -24.03 -3.42 -14.11
CA MET A 15 -23.90 -1.99 -13.79
C MET A 15 -23.16 -1.23 -14.89
N LYS A 16 -22.07 -1.79 -15.43
CA LYS A 16 -21.32 -1.15 -16.54
C LYS A 16 -22.12 -1.05 -17.83
N ALA A 17 -23.05 -1.95 -18.04
CA ALA A 17 -23.90 -1.99 -19.23
C ALA A 17 -25.17 -1.11 -19.12
N SER A 18 -25.43 -0.47 -17.99
CA SER A 18 -26.62 0.33 -17.72
C SER A 18 -26.31 1.77 -17.39
N ASP A 19 -27.03 2.70 -18.01
CA ASP A 19 -26.95 4.14 -17.69
C ASP A 19 -27.64 4.49 -16.36
N ALA A 20 -28.47 3.57 -15.83
CA ALA A 20 -29.20 3.75 -14.56
C ALA A 20 -29.19 2.44 -13.74
N PRO A 21 -28.04 2.06 -13.17
CA PRO A 21 -27.94 0.83 -12.40
C PRO A 21 -28.74 0.94 -11.09
N THR A 22 -29.51 -0.11 -10.77
CA THR A 22 -30.33 -0.21 -9.55
C THR A 22 -29.73 -1.17 -8.51
N ALA A 23 -28.80 -2.02 -8.92
CA ALA A 23 -28.06 -2.92 -8.03
C ALA A 23 -26.74 -2.28 -7.60
N ALA A 24 -26.22 -2.71 -6.44
CA ALA A 24 -24.95 -2.25 -5.90
C ALA A 24 -24.02 -3.43 -5.61
N THR A 25 -22.73 -3.26 -5.85
CA THR A 25 -21.67 -4.19 -5.48
C THR A 25 -20.42 -3.38 -5.11
N ALA A 26 -19.54 -3.95 -4.28
CA ALA A 26 -18.22 -3.36 -4.07
C ALA A 26 -17.42 -3.32 -5.38
N TYR A 27 -16.40 -2.47 -5.43
CA TYR A 27 -15.46 -2.43 -6.54
C TYR A 27 -14.60 -3.70 -6.59
N PRO A 28 -14.21 -4.16 -7.80
CA PRO A 28 -13.26 -5.26 -7.92
C PRO A 28 -11.91 -4.87 -7.30
N SER A 29 -11.25 -5.81 -6.66
CA SER A 29 -9.90 -5.61 -6.15
C SER A 29 -8.91 -5.46 -7.30
N ASN A 30 -8.11 -4.39 -7.27
CA ASN A 30 -7.01 -4.17 -8.20
C ASN A 30 -5.68 -4.41 -7.50
N THR A 31 -4.80 -5.17 -8.13
CA THR A 31 -3.43 -5.36 -7.63
C THR A 31 -2.57 -4.15 -8.00
N VAL A 32 -2.01 -3.49 -6.99
CA VAL A 32 -1.00 -2.45 -7.20
C VAL A 32 0.36 -3.11 -7.33
N VAL A 33 1.06 -2.81 -8.42
CA VAL A 33 2.39 -3.35 -8.71
C VAL A 33 3.44 -2.24 -8.75
N ILE A 34 4.68 -2.57 -8.40
CA ILE A 34 5.82 -1.66 -8.50
C ILE A 34 6.51 -1.91 -9.83
N GLY A 35 6.60 -0.88 -10.67
CA GLY A 35 7.40 -0.89 -11.89
C GLY A 35 8.73 -0.17 -11.66
N ALA A 36 9.81 -0.71 -12.21
CA ALA A 36 11.11 -0.07 -12.19
C ALA A 36 11.76 -0.11 -13.58
N ASN A 37 12.50 0.96 -13.92
CA ASN A 37 13.30 0.96 -15.15
C ASN A 37 14.42 -0.08 -15.07
N ALA A 38 14.65 -0.82 -16.15
CA ALA A 38 15.67 -1.88 -16.19
C ALA A 38 17.11 -1.36 -15.98
N ALA A 39 17.42 -0.15 -16.44
CA ALA A 39 18.72 0.46 -16.20
C ALA A 39 18.89 0.82 -14.70
N PHE A 40 17.85 1.37 -14.07
CA PHE A 40 17.84 1.64 -12.62
C PHE A 40 18.05 0.36 -11.81
N ALA A 41 17.36 -0.74 -12.16
CA ALA A 41 17.51 -2.01 -11.45
C ALA A 41 18.97 -2.56 -11.53
N LYS A 42 19.69 -2.29 -12.62
CA LYS A 42 21.11 -2.64 -12.76
C LYS A 42 22.03 -1.72 -11.98
N GLN A 43 21.72 -0.43 -11.90
CA GLN A 43 22.52 0.56 -11.20
C GLN A 43 22.35 0.51 -9.68
N ALA A 44 21.15 0.14 -9.21
CA ALA A 44 20.79 0.10 -7.79
C ALA A 44 20.16 -1.26 -7.41
N PRO A 45 20.91 -2.36 -7.51
CA PRO A 45 20.36 -3.70 -7.31
C PRO A 45 19.81 -3.94 -5.90
N ALA A 46 20.39 -3.32 -4.88
CA ALA A 46 19.90 -3.41 -3.51
C ALA A 46 18.51 -2.75 -3.33
N VAL A 47 18.30 -1.59 -3.98
CA VAL A 47 17.00 -0.91 -3.97
C VAL A 47 15.98 -1.69 -4.79
N ALA A 48 16.36 -2.21 -5.94
CA ALA A 48 15.51 -3.07 -6.75
C ALA A 48 15.07 -4.33 -5.99
N ALA A 49 15.97 -4.95 -5.24
CA ALA A 49 15.67 -6.11 -4.39
C ALA A 49 14.70 -5.74 -3.24
N MET A 50 14.85 -4.58 -2.61
CA MET A 50 13.94 -4.05 -1.62
C MET A 50 12.54 -3.85 -2.22
N LEU A 51 12.44 -3.18 -3.37
CA LEU A 51 11.16 -2.96 -4.06
C LEU A 51 10.49 -4.29 -4.44
N GLY A 52 11.26 -5.31 -4.85
CA GLY A 52 10.73 -6.65 -5.14
C GLY A 52 10.17 -7.38 -3.91
N ARG A 53 10.66 -7.05 -2.72
CA ARG A 53 10.18 -7.60 -1.44
C ARG A 53 9.09 -6.76 -0.81
N TRP A 54 8.90 -5.53 -1.27
CA TRP A 54 7.91 -4.62 -0.70
C TRP A 54 6.52 -5.24 -0.73
N ARG A 55 5.85 -5.19 0.39
CA ARG A 55 4.45 -5.62 0.55
C ARG A 55 3.75 -4.61 1.43
N SER A 56 2.54 -4.27 1.07
CA SER A 56 1.67 -3.41 1.87
C SER A 56 0.24 -3.95 1.83
N SER A 57 -0.61 -3.40 2.66
CA SER A 57 -2.03 -3.72 2.72
C SER A 57 -2.86 -2.44 2.79
N ASN A 58 -4.14 -2.55 2.47
CA ASN A 58 -5.08 -1.43 2.63
C ASN A 58 -5.14 -0.95 4.09
N GLU A 59 -4.94 -1.85 5.06
CA GLU A 59 -4.89 -1.52 6.47
C GLU A 59 -3.72 -0.59 6.78
N VAL A 60 -2.50 -0.96 6.39
CA VAL A 60 -1.28 -0.17 6.61
C VAL A 60 -1.38 1.20 5.94
N VAL A 61 -1.85 1.25 4.70
CA VAL A 61 -2.05 2.51 3.97
C VAL A 61 -3.15 3.34 4.63
N GLY A 62 -4.25 2.70 5.03
CA GLY A 62 -5.36 3.36 5.73
C GLY A 62 -4.95 3.99 7.06
N GLU A 63 -4.13 3.31 7.86
CA GLU A 63 -3.55 3.85 9.11
C GLU A 63 -2.70 5.11 8.84
N ALA A 64 -1.86 5.07 7.80
CA ALA A 64 -1.04 6.22 7.44
C ALA A 64 -1.87 7.42 7.00
N LEU A 65 -2.88 7.20 6.15
CA LEU A 65 -3.80 8.25 5.69
C LEU A 65 -4.65 8.82 6.84
N ALA A 66 -5.14 7.97 7.74
CA ALA A 66 -5.88 8.40 8.92
C ALA A 66 -5.02 9.29 9.82
N PHE A 67 -3.77 8.89 10.09
CA PHE A 67 -2.81 9.70 10.84
C PHE A 67 -2.57 11.05 10.18
N MET A 68 -2.29 11.09 8.88
CA MET A 68 -2.07 12.33 8.15
C MET A 68 -3.28 13.28 8.27
N ARG A 69 -4.49 12.73 8.20
CA ARG A 69 -5.72 13.53 8.32
C ARG A 69 -5.96 14.03 9.74
N THR A 70 -5.80 13.17 10.75
CA THR A 70 -6.13 13.49 12.14
C THR A 70 -5.14 14.49 12.75
N GLU A 71 -3.85 14.29 12.45
CA GLU A 71 -2.77 15.11 13.01
C GLU A 71 -2.33 16.25 12.06
N ASN A 72 -2.99 16.40 10.91
CA ASN A 72 -2.56 17.31 9.83
C ASN A 72 -1.08 17.11 9.47
N ALA A 73 -0.65 15.84 9.44
CA ALA A 73 0.73 15.45 9.30
C ALA A 73 1.15 15.33 7.82
N SER A 74 2.43 15.57 7.54
CA SER A 74 3.01 15.35 6.21
C SER A 74 3.19 13.87 5.91
N ALA A 75 3.41 13.54 4.63
CA ALA A 75 3.77 12.20 4.20
C ALA A 75 5.08 11.70 4.85
N ASP A 76 6.07 12.59 5.05
CA ASP A 76 7.33 12.26 5.72
C ASP A 76 7.10 11.88 7.19
N ALA A 77 6.23 12.62 7.89
CA ALA A 77 5.86 12.31 9.27
C ALA A 77 5.11 10.97 9.36
N ALA A 78 4.23 10.68 8.40
CA ALA A 78 3.54 9.40 8.33
C ALA A 78 4.50 8.24 8.03
N ALA A 79 5.48 8.44 7.14
CA ALA A 79 6.51 7.45 6.86
C ALA A 79 7.41 7.19 8.08
N ALA A 80 7.87 8.23 8.78
CA ALA A 80 8.65 8.08 10.00
C ALA A 80 7.86 7.34 11.10
N ARG A 81 6.57 7.66 11.26
CA ARG A 81 5.67 6.94 12.18
C ARG A 81 5.54 5.47 11.78
N PHE A 82 5.31 5.17 10.50
CA PHE A 82 5.21 3.81 10.01
C PHE A 82 6.48 3.01 10.32
N LEU A 83 7.65 3.56 10.02
CA LEU A 83 8.93 2.90 10.28
C LEU A 83 9.13 2.59 11.77
N LYS A 84 8.70 3.49 12.67
CA LYS A 84 8.75 3.26 14.12
C LYS A 84 7.74 2.23 14.61
N ALA A 85 6.51 2.32 14.14
CA ALA A 85 5.38 1.57 14.68
C ALA A 85 5.25 0.15 14.11
N ARG A 86 5.73 -0.09 12.88
CA ARG A 86 5.48 -1.33 12.12
C ARG A 86 6.76 -1.99 11.58
N PRO A 87 7.81 -2.18 12.44
CA PRO A 87 9.06 -2.80 11.98
C PRO A 87 8.86 -4.23 11.45
N GLU A 88 7.86 -4.95 11.92
CA GLU A 88 7.52 -6.29 11.45
C GLU A 88 7.08 -6.30 9.97
N VAL A 89 6.56 -5.18 9.48
CA VAL A 89 6.11 -5.05 8.09
C VAL A 89 7.28 -4.75 7.15
N TRP A 90 8.11 -3.75 7.49
CA TRP A 90 9.14 -3.23 6.58
C TRP A 90 10.52 -3.90 6.75
N ALA A 91 10.87 -4.38 7.94
CA ALA A 91 12.19 -4.98 8.14
C ALA A 91 12.48 -6.16 7.20
N PRO A 92 11.52 -7.02 6.82
CA PRO A 92 11.74 -8.07 5.84
C PRO A 92 12.05 -7.58 4.41
N TRP A 93 11.84 -6.31 4.11
CA TRP A 93 12.12 -5.75 2.78
C TRP A 93 13.61 -5.54 2.52
N VAL A 94 14.39 -5.42 3.58
CA VAL A 94 15.83 -5.11 3.54
C VAL A 94 16.66 -6.18 4.25
N PRO A 95 17.98 -6.25 4.00
CA PRO A 95 18.88 -7.08 4.79
C PRO A 95 18.86 -6.71 6.29
N PRO A 96 19.08 -7.67 7.20
CA PRO A 96 19.01 -7.43 8.65
C PRO A 96 19.89 -6.28 9.14
N GLU A 97 21.11 -6.17 8.64
CA GLU A 97 22.05 -5.10 8.98
C GLU A 97 21.57 -3.70 8.53
N VAL A 98 20.78 -3.64 7.46
CA VAL A 98 20.14 -2.40 7.02
C VAL A 98 18.97 -2.06 7.92
N ALA A 99 18.17 -3.07 8.28
CA ALA A 99 17.04 -2.88 9.20
C ALA A 99 17.50 -2.33 10.55
N GLU A 100 18.59 -2.87 11.12
CA GLU A 100 19.13 -2.39 12.39
C GLU A 100 19.66 -0.94 12.29
N ARG A 101 20.31 -0.57 11.19
CA ARG A 101 20.74 0.83 10.99
C ARG A 101 19.56 1.79 10.87
N VAL A 102 18.47 1.37 10.17
CA VAL A 102 17.25 2.19 10.09
C VAL A 102 16.64 2.36 11.47
N LYS A 103 16.48 1.29 12.25
CA LYS A 103 15.96 1.36 13.62
C LYS A 103 16.77 2.28 14.53
N ALA A 104 18.10 2.25 14.39
CA ALA A 104 18.99 3.10 15.19
C ALA A 104 18.91 4.59 14.81
N GLY A 105 18.42 4.93 13.61
CA GLY A 105 18.24 6.31 13.13
C GLY A 105 16.83 6.89 13.33
N LEU A 106 15.89 6.11 13.83
CA LEU A 106 14.50 6.51 14.08
C LEU A 106 14.30 7.08 15.50
#